data_97a48f2963602172cdff5e4834a76ebc
#
_entry.id   97a48f2963602172cdff5e4834a76ebc
#
_cell.length_a   1.000
_cell.length_b   1.000
_cell.length_c   1.000
_cell.angle_alpha   90.00
_cell.angle_beta   90.00
_cell.angle_gamma   90.00
#
_symmetry.space_group_name_H-M   'P 1'
#
loop_
_entity.id
_entity.type
_entity.pdbx_description
1 polymer ?
#
loop_
_entity_poly.entity_id
_entity_poly.type
_entity_poly.pdbx_seq_one_letter_code
_entity_poly.pdbx_strand_id
1 'polypeptide(L)'
;MKDNYSYRFDAILAVALEQDARQELAALPTPAALKELYPDTSSLDARITRALHTLHHPQKALHRALAVVLLAAALLAGTLAVSAEARHAVYTALLRFLPIEMQVTYSVDGTPLDTLPENYCDHYVPEGFVLDEENSLSTDFLLLHGYHTTAFANGDSLSYTVKCYPIQATGQIETFDNEHTTWSSVTVKGHSATLGTSSTASGTPCYFLFWESDGIQHTVSGCIDRDTLFRIAESIF
;
A
#
# COMPACT_ATOMS: atom_id res chain seq x y z
N MET A 1 7.51 37.16 -5.68
CA MET A 1 7.43 37.95 -6.92
C MET A 1 7.27 37.07 -8.18
N LYS A 2 6.83 35.81 -8.03
CA LYS A 2 6.63 34.87 -9.15
C LYS A 2 5.17 34.71 -9.61
N ASP A 3 4.18 35.12 -8.81
CA ASP A 3 2.76 34.80 -9.06
C ASP A 3 2.05 35.75 -10.04
N ASN A 4 2.61 36.92 -10.30
CA ASN A 4 1.94 37.94 -11.10
C ASN A 4 2.03 37.71 -12.65
N TYR A 5 2.94 36.83 -13.10
CA TYR A 5 3.09 36.50 -14.53
C TYR A 5 2.12 35.39 -14.96
N SER A 6 1.82 34.43 -14.06
CA SER A 6 0.89 33.33 -14.35
C SER A 6 -0.52 33.85 -14.58
N TYR A 7 -1.05 34.69 -13.69
CA TYR A 7 -2.38 35.30 -13.84
C TYR A 7 -2.55 36.13 -15.10
N ARG A 8 -1.48 36.80 -15.56
CA ARG A 8 -1.53 37.57 -16.82
C ARG A 8 -1.55 36.67 -18.05
N PHE A 9 -0.81 35.58 -18.02
CA PHE A 9 -0.80 34.60 -19.11
C PHE A 9 -2.16 33.90 -19.23
N ASP A 10 -2.72 33.45 -18.14
CA ASP A 10 -4.02 32.78 -18.11
C ASP A 10 -5.15 33.69 -18.58
N ALA A 11 -5.11 34.99 -18.22
CA ALA A 11 -6.08 35.96 -18.67
C ALA A 11 -5.96 36.21 -20.18
N ILE A 12 -4.74 36.33 -20.71
CA ILE A 12 -4.51 36.54 -22.16
C ILE A 12 -4.94 35.29 -22.94
N LEU A 13 -4.62 34.10 -22.42
CA LEU A 13 -5.02 32.83 -23.02
C LEU A 13 -6.54 32.65 -23.04
N ALA A 14 -7.23 33.01 -21.96
CA ALA A 14 -8.70 32.98 -21.92
C ALA A 14 -9.33 33.88 -22.94
N VAL A 15 -8.82 35.12 -23.11
CA VAL A 15 -9.31 36.07 -24.13
C VAL A 15 -9.00 35.54 -25.54
N ALA A 16 -7.81 34.97 -25.76
CA ALA A 16 -7.45 34.42 -27.07
C ALA A 16 -8.35 33.24 -27.46
N LEU A 17 -8.60 32.31 -26.51
CA LEU A 17 -9.50 31.18 -26.71
C LEU A 17 -10.96 31.61 -26.96
N GLU A 18 -11.43 32.62 -26.23
CA GLU A 18 -12.76 33.17 -26.45
C GLU A 18 -12.89 33.82 -27.85
N GLN A 19 -11.85 34.54 -28.30
CA GLN A 19 -11.82 35.16 -29.60
C GLN A 19 -11.78 34.14 -30.75
N ASP A 20 -10.98 33.08 -30.56
CA ASP A 20 -10.88 31.96 -31.50
C ASP A 20 -12.22 31.20 -31.59
N ALA A 21 -12.83 30.88 -30.47
CA ALA A 21 -14.15 30.23 -30.40
C ALA A 21 -15.23 31.08 -31.07
N ARG A 22 -15.19 32.41 -30.91
CA ARG A 22 -16.13 33.33 -31.62
C ARG A 22 -15.90 33.34 -33.14
N GLN A 23 -14.64 33.27 -33.59
CA GLN A 23 -14.33 33.20 -35.03
C GLN A 23 -14.78 31.87 -35.62
N GLU A 24 -14.54 30.74 -34.91
CA GLU A 24 -15.03 29.43 -35.33
C GLU A 24 -16.56 29.39 -35.42
N LEU A 25 -17.26 29.93 -34.41
CA LEU A 25 -18.71 30.03 -34.42
C LEU A 25 -19.25 30.89 -35.56
N ALA A 26 -18.56 31.99 -35.90
CA ALA A 26 -18.95 32.87 -37.02
C ALA A 26 -18.69 32.20 -38.36
N ALA A 27 -17.75 31.27 -38.46
CA ALA A 27 -17.45 30.50 -39.66
C ALA A 27 -18.42 29.34 -39.91
N LEU A 28 -19.23 28.96 -38.91
CA LEU A 28 -20.21 27.89 -39.06
C LEU A 28 -21.31 28.26 -40.09
N PRO A 29 -21.76 27.29 -40.89
CA PRO A 29 -22.88 27.49 -41.81
C PRO A 29 -24.13 27.91 -41.04
N THR A 30 -24.94 28.75 -41.67
CA THR A 30 -26.22 29.16 -41.09
C THR A 30 -27.14 27.93 -40.88
N PRO A 31 -28.07 27.98 -39.91
CA PRO A 31 -29.00 26.88 -39.70
C PRO A 31 -29.79 26.46 -40.94
N ALA A 32 -30.07 27.40 -41.85
CA ALA A 32 -30.72 27.13 -43.11
C ALA A 32 -29.83 26.32 -44.08
N ALA A 33 -28.56 26.72 -44.19
CA ALA A 33 -27.56 26.01 -45.00
C ALA A 33 -27.25 24.60 -44.43
N LEU A 34 -27.21 24.44 -43.10
CA LEU A 34 -27.05 23.13 -42.47
C LEU A 34 -28.25 22.19 -42.74
N LYS A 35 -29.47 22.74 -42.77
CA LYS A 35 -30.68 21.97 -43.05
C LYS A 35 -30.77 21.50 -44.50
N GLU A 36 -30.16 22.26 -45.42
CA GLU A 36 -30.06 21.90 -46.82
C GLU A 36 -28.98 20.86 -47.08
N LEU A 37 -27.82 20.96 -46.36
CA LEU A 37 -26.73 20.01 -46.44
C LEU A 37 -27.07 18.65 -45.76
N TYR A 38 -27.86 18.69 -44.70
CA TYR A 38 -28.23 17.51 -43.87
C TYR A 38 -29.75 17.45 -43.69
N PRO A 39 -30.52 17.04 -44.70
CA PRO A 39 -31.98 17.05 -44.65
C PRO A 39 -32.57 16.03 -43.65
N ASP A 40 -31.82 14.99 -43.30
CA ASP A 40 -32.22 13.99 -42.31
C ASP A 40 -31.22 13.92 -41.14
N THR A 41 -31.61 14.50 -40.02
CA THR A 41 -30.85 14.49 -38.76
C THR A 41 -31.42 13.52 -37.75
N SER A 42 -32.41 12.71 -38.10
CA SER A 42 -33.18 11.85 -37.18
C SER A 42 -32.29 10.91 -36.37
N SER A 43 -31.25 10.34 -36.98
CA SER A 43 -30.31 9.47 -36.29
C SER A 43 -29.41 10.20 -35.26
N LEU A 44 -29.02 11.43 -35.59
CA LEU A 44 -28.24 12.32 -34.74
C LEU A 44 -29.09 12.81 -33.57
N ASP A 45 -30.31 13.26 -33.84
CA ASP A 45 -31.26 13.70 -32.82
C ASP A 45 -31.60 12.59 -31.84
N ALA A 46 -31.77 11.34 -32.29
CA ALA A 46 -31.97 10.18 -31.45
C ALA A 46 -30.75 9.86 -30.56
N ARG A 47 -29.53 10.10 -31.04
CA ARG A 47 -28.30 9.95 -30.25
C ARG A 47 -28.16 11.05 -29.22
N ILE A 48 -28.40 12.30 -29.60
CA ILE A 48 -28.36 13.45 -28.67
C ILE A 48 -29.43 13.29 -27.59
N THR A 49 -30.65 12.94 -27.95
CA THR A 49 -31.76 12.73 -27.00
C THR A 49 -31.40 11.60 -26.00
N ARG A 50 -30.82 10.48 -26.47
CA ARG A 50 -30.33 9.41 -25.60
C ARG A 50 -29.24 9.89 -24.64
N ALA A 51 -28.26 10.65 -25.14
CA ALA A 51 -27.19 11.20 -24.32
C ALA A 51 -27.72 12.18 -23.27
N LEU A 52 -28.62 13.08 -23.64
CA LEU A 52 -29.28 14.02 -22.73
C LEU A 52 -30.13 13.30 -21.69
N HIS A 53 -30.86 12.25 -22.09
CA HIS A 53 -31.65 11.44 -21.14
C HIS A 53 -30.79 10.72 -20.11
N THR A 54 -29.58 10.30 -20.51
CA THR A 54 -28.58 9.68 -19.60
C THR A 54 -28.02 10.71 -18.62
N LEU A 55 -27.82 11.94 -19.08
CA LEU A 55 -27.35 13.06 -18.24
C LEU A 55 -28.41 13.58 -17.26
N HIS A 56 -29.70 13.49 -17.61
CA HIS A 56 -30.79 13.98 -16.75
C HIS A 56 -31.21 13.04 -15.59
N HIS A 57 -30.68 11.81 -15.55
CA HIS A 57 -30.93 10.87 -14.44
C HIS A 57 -29.67 10.37 -13.72
N PRO A 58 -28.62 11.21 -13.49
CA PRO A 58 -27.39 10.75 -12.80
C PRO A 58 -27.68 10.38 -11.34
N GLN A 59 -28.69 11.02 -10.70
CA GLN A 59 -28.98 10.81 -9.29
C GLN A 59 -29.43 9.36 -8.98
N LYS A 60 -30.30 8.76 -9.81
CA LYS A 60 -30.75 7.38 -9.58
C LYS A 60 -29.63 6.36 -9.82
N ALA A 61 -28.77 6.58 -10.82
CA ALA A 61 -27.61 5.76 -11.08
C ALA A 61 -26.57 5.92 -9.95
N LEU A 62 -26.36 7.15 -9.48
CA LEU A 62 -25.46 7.47 -8.37
C LEU A 62 -25.93 6.83 -7.05
N HIS A 63 -27.24 6.92 -6.73
CA HIS A 63 -27.79 6.28 -5.52
C HIS A 63 -27.72 4.76 -5.58
N ARG A 64 -27.93 4.14 -6.74
CA ARG A 64 -27.76 2.68 -6.91
C ARG A 64 -26.29 2.29 -6.78
N ALA A 65 -25.35 3.02 -7.38
CA ALA A 65 -23.91 2.80 -7.23
C ALA A 65 -23.47 2.97 -5.76
N LEU A 66 -23.95 4.02 -5.09
CA LEU A 66 -23.67 4.25 -3.67
C LEU A 66 -24.23 3.13 -2.79
N ALA A 67 -25.46 2.65 -3.06
CA ALA A 67 -26.06 1.53 -2.32
C ALA A 67 -25.27 0.23 -2.50
N VAL A 68 -24.77 -0.06 -3.71
CA VAL A 68 -23.92 -1.23 -3.98
C VAL A 68 -22.58 -1.11 -3.25
N VAL A 69 -21.96 0.07 -3.26
CA VAL A 69 -20.69 0.33 -2.54
C VAL A 69 -20.89 0.18 -1.03
N LEU A 70 -21.97 0.73 -0.47
CA LEU A 70 -22.27 0.60 0.96
C LEU A 70 -22.57 -0.85 1.35
N LEU A 71 -23.28 -1.60 0.52
CA LEU A 71 -23.56 -3.03 0.75
C LEU A 71 -22.27 -3.85 0.71
N ALA A 72 -21.41 -3.59 -0.28
CA ALA A 72 -20.10 -4.23 -0.39
C ALA A 72 -19.20 -3.90 0.80
N ALA A 73 -19.18 -2.63 1.23
CA ALA A 73 -18.44 -2.20 2.42
C ALA A 73 -18.97 -2.85 3.71
N ALA A 74 -20.31 -2.99 3.86
CA ALA A 74 -20.91 -3.66 5.00
C ALA A 74 -20.62 -5.17 5.03
N LEU A 75 -20.61 -5.83 3.86
CA LEU A 75 -20.23 -7.24 3.74
C LEU A 75 -18.75 -7.44 4.04
N LEU A 76 -17.88 -6.57 3.53
CA LEU A 76 -16.44 -6.57 3.84
C LEU A 76 -16.20 -6.35 5.34
N ALA A 77 -16.85 -5.36 5.94
CA ALA A 77 -16.73 -5.11 7.38
C ALA A 77 -17.24 -6.30 8.21
N GLY A 78 -18.34 -6.93 7.80
CA GLY A 78 -18.88 -8.13 8.45
C GLY A 78 -17.95 -9.33 8.36
N THR A 79 -17.35 -9.58 7.20
CA THR A 79 -16.38 -10.68 7.04
C THR A 79 -15.08 -10.43 7.78
N LEU A 80 -14.60 -9.18 7.80
CA LEU A 80 -13.41 -8.76 8.56
C LEU A 80 -13.63 -8.86 10.08
N ALA A 81 -14.85 -8.65 10.57
CA ALA A 81 -15.17 -8.80 12.00
C ALA A 81 -15.16 -10.26 12.48
N VAL A 82 -15.48 -11.21 11.60
CA VAL A 82 -15.69 -12.63 11.97
C VAL A 82 -14.51 -13.54 11.65
N SER A 83 -13.67 -13.21 10.67
CA SER A 83 -12.61 -14.10 10.18
C SER A 83 -11.24 -13.43 10.15
N ALA A 84 -10.29 -14.01 10.89
CA ALA A 84 -8.87 -13.62 10.83
C ALA A 84 -8.27 -13.85 9.43
N GLU A 85 -8.70 -14.92 8.74
CA GLU A 85 -8.26 -15.23 7.38
C GLU A 85 -8.75 -14.19 6.36
N ALA A 86 -10.00 -13.69 6.51
CA ALA A 86 -10.54 -12.62 5.66
C ALA A 86 -9.80 -11.30 5.90
N ARG A 87 -9.45 -10.98 7.14
CA ARG A 87 -8.60 -9.82 7.47
C ARG A 87 -7.26 -9.91 6.78
N HIS A 88 -6.63 -11.07 6.84
CA HIS A 88 -5.33 -11.31 6.20
C HIS A 88 -5.42 -11.24 4.67
N ALA A 89 -6.47 -11.77 4.06
CA ALA A 89 -6.67 -11.72 2.60
C ALA A 89 -6.89 -10.28 2.09
N VAL A 90 -7.68 -9.47 2.82
CA VAL A 90 -7.88 -8.04 2.50
C VAL A 90 -6.61 -7.24 2.71
N TYR A 91 -5.88 -7.50 3.79
CA TYR A 91 -4.58 -6.93 4.04
C TYR A 91 -3.59 -7.22 2.92
N THR A 92 -3.45 -8.51 2.52
CA THR A 92 -2.59 -8.93 1.40
C THR A 92 -3.03 -8.32 0.07
N ALA A 93 -4.33 -8.09 -0.15
CA ALA A 93 -4.84 -7.42 -1.35
C ALA A 93 -4.50 -5.94 -1.36
N LEU A 94 -4.66 -5.23 -0.23
CA LEU A 94 -4.29 -3.81 -0.11
C LEU A 94 -2.80 -3.59 -0.35
N LEU A 95 -1.93 -4.50 0.10
CA LEU A 95 -0.48 -4.46 -0.13
C LEU A 95 -0.11 -4.52 -1.62
N ARG A 96 -0.93 -5.15 -2.47
CA ARG A 96 -0.70 -5.26 -3.92
C ARG A 96 -1.08 -4.02 -4.71
N PHE A 97 -1.84 -3.08 -4.14
CA PHE A 97 -2.37 -1.92 -4.86
C PHE A 97 -1.58 -0.62 -4.64
N LEU A 98 -0.59 -0.60 -3.74
CA LEU A 98 0.30 0.56 -3.56
C LEU A 98 1.57 0.35 -4.40
N PRO A 99 1.80 1.16 -5.46
CA PRO A 99 2.84 0.84 -6.45
C PRO A 99 4.28 1.10 -6.00
N ILE A 100 4.54 1.90 -4.97
CA ILE A 100 5.90 2.32 -4.61
C ILE A 100 6.29 1.96 -3.18
N GLU A 101 5.38 2.10 -2.21
CA GLU A 101 5.63 1.83 -0.79
C GLU A 101 4.52 0.98 -0.21
N MET A 102 4.89 -0.04 0.55
CA MET A 102 3.97 -0.81 1.36
C MET A 102 3.92 -0.21 2.76
N GLN A 103 2.75 0.28 3.16
CA GLN A 103 2.49 0.70 4.53
C GLN A 103 1.75 -0.40 5.28
N VAL A 104 2.33 -0.84 6.38
CA VAL A 104 1.73 -1.81 7.28
C VAL A 104 1.25 -1.08 8.51
N THR A 105 -0.07 -1.11 8.73
CA THR A 105 -0.67 -0.58 9.94
C THR A 105 -1.07 -1.74 10.85
N TYR A 106 -0.55 -1.75 12.06
CA TYR A 106 -0.86 -2.76 13.05
C TYR A 106 -1.93 -2.25 14.00
N SER A 107 -2.88 -3.12 14.33
CA SER A 107 -3.89 -2.85 15.36
C SER A 107 -4.09 -4.12 16.19
N VAL A 108 -4.14 -3.98 17.49
CA VAL A 108 -4.38 -5.10 18.42
C VAL A 108 -5.88 -5.27 18.67
N ASP A 109 -6.39 -6.50 18.50
CA ASP A 109 -7.71 -6.88 18.97
C ASP A 109 -7.62 -7.18 20.49
N GLY A 110 -7.89 -6.20 21.33
CA GLY A 110 -7.84 -6.37 22.79
C GLY A 110 -7.17 -5.20 23.52
N THR A 111 -6.66 -5.48 24.70
CA THR A 111 -5.89 -4.50 25.49
C THR A 111 -4.45 -4.49 24.98
N PRO A 112 -3.95 -3.34 24.47
CA PRO A 112 -2.56 -3.23 24.04
C PRO A 112 -1.61 -3.52 25.21
N LEU A 113 -0.46 -4.10 24.89
CA LEU A 113 0.62 -4.26 25.86
C LEU A 113 1.39 -2.95 26.00
N ASP A 114 1.68 -2.58 27.25
CA ASP A 114 2.52 -1.40 27.51
C ASP A 114 4.02 -1.74 27.40
N THR A 115 4.38 -2.98 27.68
CA THR A 115 5.78 -3.44 27.72
C THR A 115 5.91 -4.84 27.11
N LEU A 116 7.12 -5.17 26.66
CA LEU A 116 7.50 -6.55 26.34
C LEU A 116 7.51 -7.42 27.61
N PRO A 117 7.22 -8.72 27.49
CA PRO A 117 7.37 -9.66 28.61
C PRO A 117 8.81 -9.67 29.16
N GLU A 118 8.97 -10.02 30.43
CA GLU A 118 10.29 -10.22 31.03
C GLU A 118 11.12 -11.27 30.27
N ASN A 119 12.39 -10.98 30.02
CA ASN A 119 13.33 -11.83 29.29
C ASN A 119 12.93 -12.12 27.82
N TYR A 120 12.11 -11.26 27.24
CA TYR A 120 11.74 -11.38 25.84
C TYR A 120 12.95 -11.16 24.93
N CYS A 121 13.37 -12.20 24.19
CA CYS A 121 14.52 -12.12 23.30
C CYS A 121 14.48 -13.19 22.20
N ASP A 122 15.44 -13.12 21.29
CA ASP A 122 15.75 -14.15 20.31
C ASP A 122 16.71 -15.18 20.94
N HIS A 123 16.27 -16.42 21.03
CA HIS A 123 17.01 -17.50 21.70
C HIS A 123 17.90 -18.32 20.75
N TYR A 124 17.90 -18.03 19.46
CA TYR A 124 18.72 -18.72 18.48
C TYR A 124 19.56 -17.74 17.66
N VAL A 125 20.87 -17.86 17.79
CA VAL A 125 21.85 -17.15 16.96
C VAL A 125 22.54 -18.18 16.07
N PRO A 126 22.48 -18.01 14.72
CA PRO A 126 23.16 -18.92 13.80
C PRO A 126 24.68 -18.94 14.03
N GLU A 127 25.30 -20.07 13.75
CA GLU A 127 26.76 -20.24 13.90
C GLU A 127 27.49 -19.20 13.02
N GLY A 128 28.49 -18.55 13.60
CA GLY A 128 29.31 -17.55 12.94
C GLY A 128 28.74 -16.12 12.96
N PHE A 129 27.53 -15.93 13.48
CA PHE A 129 26.98 -14.60 13.71
C PHE A 129 27.31 -14.08 15.10
N VAL A 130 27.59 -12.78 15.20
CA VAL A 130 27.91 -12.07 16.41
C VAL A 130 26.97 -10.88 16.57
N LEU A 131 26.52 -10.66 17.81
CA LEU A 131 25.70 -9.48 18.14
C LEU A 131 26.50 -8.18 17.88
N ASP A 132 25.91 -7.26 17.20
CA ASP A 132 26.40 -5.90 17.03
C ASP A 132 25.91 -5.06 18.23
N GLU A 133 26.72 -4.96 19.27
CA GLU A 133 26.36 -4.24 20.49
C GLU A 133 26.08 -2.74 20.26
N GLU A 134 26.75 -2.13 19.27
CA GLU A 134 26.56 -0.69 18.96
C GLU A 134 25.20 -0.41 18.32
N ASN A 135 24.68 -1.36 17.53
CA ASN A 135 23.40 -1.25 16.81
C ASN A 135 22.28 -2.10 17.45
N SER A 136 22.48 -2.57 18.70
CA SER A 136 21.51 -3.35 19.43
C SER A 136 20.99 -2.61 20.65
N LEU A 137 19.68 -2.76 20.94
CA LEU A 137 19.01 -2.12 22.04
C LEU A 137 17.95 -3.06 22.61
N SER A 138 17.96 -3.27 23.93
CA SER A 138 16.92 -4.00 24.64
C SER A 138 16.37 -3.12 25.75
N THR A 139 15.07 -2.84 25.68
CA THR A 139 14.31 -2.08 26.66
C THR A 139 12.97 -2.77 26.91
N ASP A 140 12.22 -2.30 27.90
CA ASP A 140 10.90 -2.83 28.20
C ASP A 140 9.88 -2.67 27.05
N PHE A 141 10.16 -1.81 26.07
CA PHE A 141 9.24 -1.51 24.96
C PHE A 141 9.85 -1.67 23.56
N LEU A 142 11.12 -2.08 23.47
CA LEU A 142 11.77 -2.35 22.19
C LEU A 142 12.91 -3.36 22.39
N LEU A 143 12.83 -4.45 21.64
CA LEU A 143 13.96 -5.34 21.35
C LEU A 143 14.44 -5.02 19.94
N LEU A 144 15.69 -4.63 19.79
CA LEU A 144 16.37 -4.44 18.52
C LEU A 144 17.74 -5.08 18.61
N HIS A 145 17.94 -6.21 17.95
CA HIS A 145 19.23 -6.91 17.89
C HIS A 145 19.71 -6.97 16.45
N GLY A 146 20.89 -6.41 16.20
CA GLY A 146 21.62 -6.55 14.95
C GLY A 146 22.69 -7.63 15.06
N TYR A 147 22.82 -8.44 14.02
CA TYR A 147 23.82 -9.51 13.96
C TYR A 147 24.57 -9.44 12.64
N HIS A 148 25.86 -9.66 12.70
CA HIS A 148 26.72 -9.72 11.53
C HIS A 148 27.66 -10.92 11.61
N THR A 149 28.21 -11.30 10.47
CA THR A 149 29.23 -12.33 10.37
C THR A 149 30.34 -11.89 9.43
N THR A 150 31.51 -12.49 9.56
CA THR A 150 32.62 -12.32 8.61
C THR A 150 32.44 -13.14 7.32
N ALA A 151 31.39 -13.97 7.25
CA ALA A 151 31.05 -14.70 6.04
C ALA A 151 30.46 -13.76 4.97
N PHE A 152 30.74 -14.08 3.72
CA PHE A 152 30.26 -13.33 2.56
C PHE A 152 29.49 -14.25 1.62
N ALA A 153 28.44 -13.72 1.01
CA ALA A 153 27.75 -14.35 -0.11
C ALA A 153 27.73 -13.38 -1.29
N ASN A 154 28.16 -13.82 -2.44
CA ASN A 154 28.27 -12.99 -3.67
C ASN A 154 29.05 -11.65 -3.47
N GLY A 155 29.95 -11.60 -2.51
CA GLY A 155 30.70 -10.39 -2.13
C GLY A 155 30.02 -9.51 -1.08
N ASP A 156 28.80 -9.83 -0.66
CA ASP A 156 28.06 -9.09 0.39
C ASP A 156 28.34 -9.70 1.76
N SER A 157 28.49 -8.85 2.78
CA SER A 157 28.52 -9.26 4.17
C SER A 157 27.13 -9.73 4.60
N LEU A 158 27.07 -10.89 5.24
CA LEU A 158 25.79 -11.40 5.74
C LEU A 158 25.48 -10.76 7.09
N SER A 159 24.23 -10.31 7.23
CA SER A 159 23.72 -9.72 8.46
C SER A 159 22.22 -9.93 8.56
N TYR A 160 21.70 -9.88 9.79
CA TYR A 160 20.26 -9.83 10.03
C TYR A 160 19.93 -8.98 11.25
N THR A 161 18.68 -8.59 11.36
CA THR A 161 18.14 -7.79 12.47
C THR A 161 16.86 -8.45 12.98
N VAL A 162 16.73 -8.49 14.30
CA VAL A 162 15.51 -8.86 15.02
C VAL A 162 14.96 -7.61 15.68
N LYS A 163 13.68 -7.30 15.46
CA LYS A 163 12.99 -6.15 16.05
C LYS A 163 11.64 -6.61 16.58
N CYS A 164 11.38 -6.35 17.87
CA CYS A 164 10.10 -6.64 18.51
C CYS A 164 9.68 -5.45 19.38
N TYR A 165 8.39 -5.14 19.35
CA TYR A 165 7.82 -4.09 20.20
C TYR A 165 6.32 -4.31 20.44
N PRO A 166 5.76 -3.84 21.56
CA PRO A 166 4.34 -3.88 21.83
C PRO A 166 3.59 -3.00 20.82
N ILE A 167 2.48 -3.51 20.28
CA ILE A 167 1.63 -2.75 19.38
C ILE A 167 0.75 -1.82 20.21
N GLN A 168 0.89 -0.53 20.02
CA GLN A 168 0.09 0.46 20.71
C GLN A 168 -1.27 0.66 20.04
N ALA A 169 -2.27 1.13 20.80
CA ALA A 169 -3.63 1.36 20.31
C ALA A 169 -3.74 2.37 19.14
N THR A 170 -2.72 3.18 18.92
CA THR A 170 -2.68 4.23 17.88
C THR A 170 -2.05 3.78 16.57
N GLY A 171 -1.96 2.49 16.30
CA GLY A 171 -1.46 1.94 15.03
C GLY A 171 -0.06 2.46 14.65
N GLN A 172 0.93 1.60 14.71
CA GLN A 172 2.25 1.92 14.17
C GLN A 172 2.23 1.65 12.67
N ILE A 173 2.88 2.52 11.90
CA ILE A 173 3.00 2.40 10.45
C ILE A 173 4.46 2.08 10.15
N GLU A 174 4.71 0.95 9.51
CA GLU A 174 6.01 0.62 8.91
C GLU A 174 5.91 0.70 7.39
N THR A 175 6.94 1.24 6.76
CA THR A 175 7.03 1.40 5.31
C THR A 175 8.10 0.49 4.75
N PHE A 176 7.76 -0.28 3.72
CA PHE A 176 8.67 -1.21 3.05
C PHE A 176 8.76 -0.86 1.56
N ASP A 177 9.93 -1.11 0.97
CA ASP A 177 10.13 -1.01 -0.47
C ASP A 177 9.31 -2.09 -1.20
N ASN A 178 8.39 -1.67 -2.05
CA ASN A 178 7.52 -2.54 -2.81
C ASN A 178 7.98 -2.76 -4.26
N GLU A 179 8.88 -1.93 -4.77
CA GLU A 179 9.34 -2.02 -6.16
C GLU A 179 10.21 -3.25 -6.40
N HIS A 180 11.06 -3.59 -5.41
CA HIS A 180 12.04 -4.67 -5.52
C HIS A 180 11.75 -5.86 -4.61
N THR A 181 10.59 -5.88 -3.95
CA THR A 181 10.23 -6.91 -2.98
C THR A 181 9.00 -7.70 -3.44
N THR A 182 9.11 -9.01 -3.46
CA THR A 182 7.98 -9.92 -3.69
C THR A 182 7.43 -10.40 -2.35
N TRP A 183 6.14 -10.19 -2.12
CA TRP A 183 5.48 -10.51 -0.87
C TRP A 183 4.70 -11.81 -0.94
N SER A 184 4.75 -12.61 0.11
CA SER A 184 4.03 -13.87 0.25
C SER A 184 3.53 -14.07 1.67
N SER A 185 2.42 -14.78 1.81
CA SER A 185 1.87 -15.17 3.11
C SER A 185 2.52 -16.48 3.58
N VAL A 186 2.94 -16.50 4.84
CA VAL A 186 3.57 -17.63 5.50
C VAL A 186 3.02 -17.76 6.92
N THR A 187 3.52 -18.72 7.69
CA THR A 187 3.19 -18.88 9.13
C THR A 187 4.46 -18.99 9.96
N VAL A 188 4.44 -18.37 11.15
CA VAL A 188 5.47 -18.49 12.19
C VAL A 188 4.79 -18.94 13.47
N LYS A 189 5.18 -20.08 14.03
CA LYS A 189 4.54 -20.66 15.25
C LYS A 189 3.00 -20.71 15.19
N GLY A 190 2.42 -20.90 14.00
CA GLY A 190 0.97 -20.92 13.81
C GLY A 190 0.31 -19.55 13.61
N HIS A 191 1.04 -18.45 13.79
CA HIS A 191 0.57 -17.09 13.49
C HIS A 191 0.77 -16.76 12.02
N SER A 192 -0.17 -16.00 11.46
CA SER A 192 -0.07 -15.50 10.08
C SER A 192 1.06 -14.48 9.99
N ALA A 193 1.93 -14.64 9.01
CA ALA A 193 3.09 -13.80 8.78
C ALA A 193 3.21 -13.40 7.31
N THR A 194 3.91 -12.31 7.05
CA THR A 194 4.22 -11.85 5.70
C THR A 194 5.73 -11.91 5.47
N LEU A 195 6.10 -12.57 4.39
CA LEU A 195 7.48 -12.69 3.94
C LEU A 195 7.70 -11.85 2.68
N GLY A 196 8.59 -10.87 2.78
CA GLY A 196 9.14 -10.14 1.65
C GLY A 196 10.44 -10.81 1.18
N THR A 197 10.61 -10.94 -0.12
CA THR A 197 11.81 -11.46 -0.74
C THR A 197 12.34 -10.43 -1.72
N SER A 198 13.59 -10.05 -1.53
CA SER A 198 14.33 -9.14 -2.41
C SER A 198 15.74 -9.68 -2.65
N SER A 199 16.57 -8.93 -3.33
CA SER A 199 17.99 -9.25 -3.51
C SER A 199 18.83 -7.99 -3.54
N THR A 200 20.09 -8.11 -3.10
CA THR A 200 21.09 -7.06 -3.30
C THR A 200 21.44 -6.87 -4.78
N ALA A 201 22.17 -5.83 -5.12
CA ALA A 201 22.66 -5.60 -6.48
C ALA A 201 23.60 -6.73 -6.98
N SER A 202 24.27 -7.43 -6.07
CA SER A 202 25.12 -8.60 -6.33
C SER A 202 24.33 -9.93 -6.44
N GLY A 203 23.01 -9.89 -6.23
CA GLY A 203 22.13 -11.04 -6.33
C GLY A 203 22.02 -11.89 -5.06
N THR A 204 22.54 -11.40 -3.92
CA THR A 204 22.35 -12.08 -2.62
C THR A 204 20.88 -11.94 -2.18
N PRO A 205 20.17 -13.04 -1.89
CA PRO A 205 18.79 -12.97 -1.45
C PRO A 205 18.69 -12.33 -0.06
N CYS A 206 17.72 -11.44 0.11
CA CYS A 206 17.38 -10.80 1.36
C CYS A 206 15.90 -11.00 1.67
N TYR A 207 15.58 -11.16 2.93
CA TYR A 207 14.23 -11.44 3.39
C TYR A 207 13.80 -10.47 4.47
N PHE A 208 12.48 -10.20 4.48
CA PHE A 208 11.78 -9.41 5.49
C PHE A 208 10.60 -10.24 5.98
N LEU A 209 10.66 -10.74 7.19
CA LEU A 209 9.60 -11.52 7.79
C LEU A 209 8.99 -10.73 8.94
N PHE A 210 7.68 -10.49 8.87
CA PHE A 210 6.99 -9.79 9.95
C PHE A 210 5.64 -10.43 10.27
N TRP A 211 5.28 -10.43 11.54
CA TRP A 211 4.03 -10.96 12.05
C TRP A 211 3.65 -10.29 13.37
N GLU A 212 2.41 -10.47 13.75
CA GLU A 212 1.91 -10.09 15.07
C GLU A 212 1.53 -11.36 15.83
N SER A 213 1.91 -11.42 17.09
CA SER A 213 1.41 -12.40 18.05
C SER A 213 1.36 -11.78 19.44
N ASP A 214 0.28 -12.08 20.18
CA ASP A 214 0.07 -11.66 21.56
C ASP A 214 0.22 -10.16 21.79
N GLY A 215 -0.14 -9.33 20.81
CA GLY A 215 -0.02 -7.86 20.86
C GLY A 215 1.41 -7.35 20.68
N ILE A 216 2.33 -8.20 20.23
CA ILE A 216 3.71 -7.83 19.91
C ILE A 216 3.91 -7.91 18.39
N GLN A 217 4.48 -6.85 17.86
CA GLN A 217 4.98 -6.81 16.49
C GLN A 217 6.38 -7.41 16.44
N HIS A 218 6.59 -8.32 15.51
CA HIS A 218 7.86 -8.97 15.25
C HIS A 218 8.32 -8.67 13.83
N THR A 219 9.60 -8.40 13.68
CA THR A 219 10.27 -8.29 12.40
C THR A 219 11.61 -8.99 12.46
N VAL A 220 11.87 -9.89 11.52
CA VAL A 220 13.21 -10.46 11.29
C VAL A 220 13.58 -10.17 9.85
N SER A 221 14.69 -9.48 9.65
CA SER A 221 15.11 -9.10 8.29
C SER A 221 16.62 -9.29 8.12
N GLY A 222 17.02 -9.67 6.93
CA GLY A 222 18.43 -9.82 6.62
C GLY A 222 18.73 -10.57 5.33
N CYS A 223 20.00 -10.55 4.94
CA CYS A 223 20.51 -11.27 3.79
C CYS A 223 21.15 -12.59 4.26
N ILE A 224 20.29 -13.51 4.72
CA ILE A 224 20.61 -14.85 5.22
C ILE A 224 19.74 -15.86 4.49
N ASP A 225 20.01 -17.16 4.65
CA ASP A 225 19.14 -18.17 4.05
C ASP A 225 17.74 -18.18 4.71
N ARG A 226 16.75 -18.58 3.92
CA ARG A 226 15.34 -18.55 4.33
C ARG A 226 15.05 -19.43 5.56
N ASP A 227 15.62 -20.62 5.60
CA ASP A 227 15.35 -21.56 6.71
C ASP A 227 15.96 -21.07 8.02
N THR A 228 17.14 -20.45 7.96
CA THR A 228 17.76 -19.77 9.10
C THR A 228 16.91 -18.59 9.58
N LEU A 229 16.35 -17.78 8.67
CA LEU A 229 15.44 -16.69 9.03
C LEU A 229 14.22 -17.21 9.82
N PHE A 230 13.61 -18.31 9.40
CA PHE A 230 12.48 -18.91 10.11
C PHE A 230 12.89 -19.49 11.47
N ARG A 231 14.04 -20.13 11.56
CA ARG A 231 14.55 -20.63 12.85
C ARG A 231 14.80 -19.52 13.87
N ILE A 232 15.32 -18.37 13.41
CA ILE A 232 15.45 -17.17 14.26
C ILE A 232 14.05 -16.72 14.70
N ALA A 233 13.11 -16.53 13.78
CA ALA A 233 11.75 -16.08 14.07
C ALA A 233 11.02 -17.00 15.06
N GLU A 234 11.16 -18.30 14.91
CA GLU A 234 10.58 -19.30 15.81
C GLU A 234 11.25 -19.33 17.20
N SER A 235 12.43 -18.75 17.35
CA SER A 235 13.15 -18.70 18.64
C SER A 235 12.77 -17.52 19.52
N ILE A 236 12.03 -16.55 18.99
CA ILE A 236 11.65 -15.32 19.72
C ILE A 236 10.51 -15.62 20.70
N PHE A 237 10.72 -15.35 21.96
CA PHE A 237 9.71 -15.45 23.05
C PHE A 237 10.20 -14.83 24.36
#